data_96af5facbbbf88f806dd2bc87f24282c
#
_entry.id   96af5facbbbf88f806dd2bc87f24282c
#
_cell.length_a   1.000
_cell.length_b   1.000
_cell.length_c   1.000
_cell.angle_alpha   90.00
_cell.angle_beta   90.00
_cell.angle_gamma   90.00
#
_symmetry.space_group_name_H-M   'P 1'
#
loop_
_entity.id
_entity.type
_entity.pdbx_description
1 polymer ?
#
loop_
_entity_poly.entity_id
_entity_poly.type
_entity_poly.pdbx_seq_one_letter_code
_entity_poly.pdbx_strand_id
1 'polypeptide(L)'
;MSAVTVITLTSLFLLSLHIAITAGRLRKIEIDRAAAWPEVLDLIISSLQSGASISESLANLGKIGPYAVRDQFALFAENLVKGEKFEDALTNLKLAFADPISDQLFETLYFAAKFGSKNTIKVLRELSEYVSADLSLRAEIHIRFGWIKNSANLAALAPWILFLILRTQENAKAAYLQPTGQLIMIFGVVATLIAYLWMSKIAKLPKSKRLFTMQILAK
;
A
#
# COMPACT_ATOMS: atom_id res chain seq x y z
N MET A 1 -0.24 6.46 -41.25
CA MET A 1 -1.07 6.09 -40.08
C MET A 1 -2.39 6.80 -40.23
N SER A 2 -3.51 6.07 -40.17
CA SER A 2 -4.84 6.68 -40.22
C SER A 2 -5.10 7.50 -38.94
N ALA A 3 -5.84 8.61 -39.05
CA ALA A 3 -6.21 9.44 -37.90
C ALA A 3 -6.85 8.60 -36.78
N VAL A 4 -7.59 7.55 -37.15
CA VAL A 4 -8.22 6.59 -36.22
C VAL A 4 -7.18 5.85 -35.37
N THR A 5 -6.05 5.40 -35.96
CA THR A 5 -5.01 4.68 -35.18
C THR A 5 -4.28 5.59 -34.20
N VAL A 6 -4.09 6.87 -34.54
CA VAL A 6 -3.50 7.84 -33.61
C VAL A 6 -4.45 8.13 -32.44
N ILE A 7 -5.74 8.33 -32.73
CA ILE A 7 -6.76 8.58 -31.70
C ILE A 7 -6.91 7.39 -30.75
N THR A 8 -6.93 6.14 -31.26
CA THR A 8 -7.01 4.95 -30.41
C THR A 8 -5.78 4.78 -29.53
N LEU A 9 -4.58 5.00 -30.05
CA LEU A 9 -3.34 4.90 -29.27
C LEU A 9 -3.25 5.99 -28.19
N THR A 10 -3.62 7.24 -28.51
CA THR A 10 -3.64 8.33 -27.51
C THR A 10 -4.70 8.10 -26.44
N SER A 11 -5.89 7.60 -26.80
CA SER A 11 -6.94 7.24 -25.84
C SER A 11 -6.49 6.12 -24.91
N LEU A 12 -5.85 5.07 -25.42
CA LEU A 12 -5.33 3.96 -24.62
C LEU A 12 -4.20 4.43 -23.69
N PHE A 13 -3.34 5.32 -24.15
CA PHE A 13 -2.29 5.91 -23.33
C PHE A 13 -2.85 6.77 -22.19
N LEU A 14 -3.83 7.62 -22.46
CA LEU A 14 -4.48 8.45 -21.44
C LEU A 14 -5.21 7.60 -20.41
N LEU A 15 -5.89 6.53 -20.84
CA LEU A 15 -6.55 5.58 -19.95
C LEU A 15 -5.55 4.86 -19.04
N SER A 16 -4.44 4.37 -19.60
CA SER A 16 -3.38 3.72 -18.83
C SER A 16 -2.72 4.66 -17.82
N LEU A 17 -2.50 5.92 -18.21
CA LEU A 17 -1.96 6.95 -17.34
C LEU A 17 -2.95 7.26 -16.17
N HIS A 18 -4.24 7.37 -16.47
CA HIS A 18 -5.27 7.60 -15.45
C HIS A 18 -5.32 6.44 -14.44
N ILE A 19 -5.31 5.19 -14.92
CA ILE A 19 -5.27 3.99 -14.05
C ILE A 19 -3.99 3.98 -13.19
N ALA A 20 -2.84 4.33 -13.76
CA ALA A 20 -1.58 4.38 -13.03
C ALA A 20 -1.58 5.45 -11.92
N ILE A 21 -2.14 6.63 -12.19
CA ILE A 21 -2.25 7.71 -11.20
C ILE A 21 -3.21 7.34 -10.08
N THR A 22 -4.38 6.79 -10.39
CA THR A 22 -5.37 6.38 -9.38
C THR A 22 -4.86 5.23 -8.52
N ALA A 23 -4.24 4.22 -9.13
CA ALA A 23 -3.61 3.12 -8.39
C ALA A 23 -2.47 3.60 -7.48
N GLY A 24 -1.69 4.59 -7.94
CA GLY A 24 -0.64 5.22 -7.15
C GLY A 24 -1.18 5.97 -5.92
N ARG A 25 -2.28 6.71 -6.09
CA ARG A 25 -2.94 7.44 -4.98
C ARG A 25 -3.51 6.48 -3.94
N LEU A 26 -4.23 5.44 -4.35
CA LEU A 26 -4.79 4.43 -3.43
C LEU A 26 -3.69 3.73 -2.64
N ARG A 27 -2.59 3.34 -3.31
CA ARG A 27 -1.44 2.74 -2.66
C ARG A 27 -0.77 3.67 -1.65
N LYS A 28 -0.70 4.97 -1.96
CA LYS A 28 -0.15 5.97 -1.02
C LYS A 28 -1.00 6.05 0.24
N ILE A 29 -2.33 6.11 0.11
CA ILE A 29 -3.26 6.14 1.25
C ILE A 29 -3.10 4.88 2.12
N GLU A 30 -2.97 3.68 1.53
CA GLU A 30 -2.71 2.44 2.28
C GLU A 30 -1.38 2.50 3.04
N ILE A 31 -0.32 3.03 2.43
CA ILE A 31 1.00 3.18 3.06
C ILE A 31 0.95 4.20 4.21
N ASP A 32 0.35 5.36 3.99
CA ASP A 32 0.24 6.42 4.99
C ASP A 32 -0.59 5.94 6.20
N ARG A 33 -1.66 5.17 5.98
CA ARG A 33 -2.44 4.53 7.05
C ARG A 33 -1.62 3.49 7.80
N ALA A 34 -0.91 2.61 7.10
CA ALA A 34 -0.06 1.61 7.74
C ALA A 34 1.04 2.26 8.60
N ALA A 35 1.64 3.34 8.11
CA ALA A 35 2.66 4.09 8.84
C ALA A 35 2.12 4.83 10.08
N ALA A 36 0.82 5.07 10.16
CA ALA A 36 0.19 5.75 11.28
C ALA A 36 -0.06 4.85 12.51
N TRP A 37 -0.08 3.51 12.35
CA TRP A 37 -0.47 2.59 13.42
C TRP A 37 0.44 2.63 14.66
N PRO A 38 1.78 2.73 14.58
CA PRO A 38 2.60 2.86 15.79
C PRO A 38 2.21 4.06 16.64
N GLU A 39 2.03 5.23 16.02
CA GLU A 39 1.62 6.45 16.72
C GLU A 39 0.22 6.30 17.34
N VAL A 40 -0.74 5.68 16.63
CA VAL A 40 -2.07 5.37 17.15
C VAL A 40 -1.98 4.49 18.39
N LEU A 41 -1.18 3.43 18.33
CA LEU A 41 -0.99 2.50 19.47
C LEU A 41 -0.37 3.22 20.67
N ASP A 42 0.65 4.05 20.44
CA ASP A 42 1.32 4.80 21.52
C ASP A 42 0.38 5.84 22.16
N LEU A 43 -0.46 6.52 21.37
CA LEU A 43 -1.47 7.45 21.88
C LEU A 43 -2.55 6.72 22.70
N ILE A 44 -3.01 5.55 22.26
CA ILE A 44 -3.96 4.73 23.04
C ILE A 44 -3.31 4.27 24.35
N ILE A 45 -2.08 3.73 24.29
CA ILE A 45 -1.35 3.28 25.48
C ILE A 45 -1.20 4.43 26.48
N SER A 46 -0.77 5.59 26.04
CA SER A 46 -0.58 6.78 26.89
C SER A 46 -1.90 7.24 27.51
N SER A 47 -2.99 7.22 26.73
CA SER A 47 -4.33 7.58 27.21
C SER A 47 -4.84 6.60 28.27
N LEU A 48 -4.68 5.30 28.04
CA LEU A 48 -5.07 4.27 29.03
C LEU A 48 -4.20 4.33 30.29
N GLN A 49 -2.91 4.64 30.18
CA GLN A 49 -2.01 4.83 31.32
C GLN A 49 -2.38 6.04 32.16
N SER A 50 -2.93 7.10 31.53
CA SER A 50 -3.46 8.27 32.26
C SER A 50 -4.83 8.04 32.91
N GLY A 51 -5.41 6.83 32.77
CA GLY A 51 -6.68 6.46 33.37
C GLY A 51 -7.92 6.72 32.51
N ALA A 52 -7.74 7.11 31.25
CA ALA A 52 -8.87 7.26 30.33
C ALA A 52 -9.51 5.89 30.02
N SER A 53 -10.81 5.89 29.75
CA SER A 53 -11.51 4.69 29.27
C SER A 53 -11.09 4.34 27.84
N ILE A 54 -11.35 3.10 27.42
CA ILE A 54 -11.07 2.64 26.06
C ILE A 54 -11.84 3.51 25.04
N SER A 55 -13.11 3.76 25.29
CA SER A 55 -13.95 4.59 24.42
C SER A 55 -13.41 6.02 24.27
N GLU A 56 -12.98 6.62 25.39
CA GLU A 56 -12.41 7.96 25.42
C GLU A 56 -11.05 8.01 24.70
N SER A 57 -10.21 6.99 24.91
CA SER A 57 -8.91 6.89 24.24
C SER A 57 -9.06 6.84 22.73
N LEU A 58 -10.02 6.04 22.20
CA LEU A 58 -10.32 5.99 20.78
C LEU A 58 -10.94 7.28 20.25
N ALA A 59 -11.88 7.88 21.00
CA ALA A 59 -12.52 9.14 20.60
C ALA A 59 -11.53 10.31 20.52
N ASN A 60 -10.55 10.36 21.42
CA ASN A 60 -9.48 11.37 21.40
C ASN A 60 -8.60 11.30 20.16
N LEU A 61 -8.42 10.14 19.55
CA LEU A 61 -7.68 10.00 18.28
C LEU A 61 -8.33 10.78 17.13
N GLY A 62 -9.63 11.04 17.20
CA GLY A 62 -10.32 11.91 16.25
C GLY A 62 -9.85 13.37 16.31
N LYS A 63 -9.19 13.78 17.42
CA LYS A 63 -8.68 15.15 17.62
C LYS A 63 -7.15 15.21 17.46
N ILE A 64 -6.44 14.30 18.11
CA ILE A 64 -4.97 14.35 18.23
C ILE A 64 -4.26 13.26 17.40
N GLY A 65 -4.98 12.31 16.82
CA GLY A 65 -4.40 11.21 16.05
C GLY A 65 -3.77 11.65 14.73
N PRO A 66 -2.99 10.76 14.09
CA PRO A 66 -2.39 10.99 12.80
C PRO A 66 -3.42 11.32 11.72
N TYR A 67 -3.07 12.25 10.83
CA TYR A 67 -3.99 12.72 9.78
C TYR A 67 -4.61 11.60 8.92
N ALA A 68 -3.82 10.58 8.61
CA ALA A 68 -4.25 9.48 7.73
C ALA A 68 -5.42 8.63 8.29
N VAL A 69 -5.67 8.69 9.60
CA VAL A 69 -6.67 7.86 10.31
C VAL A 69 -7.66 8.68 11.14
N ARG A 70 -7.40 9.98 11.30
CA ARG A 70 -8.16 10.89 12.19
C ARG A 70 -9.66 10.92 11.88
N ASP A 71 -10.02 10.99 10.60
CA ASP A 71 -11.43 11.12 10.19
C ASP A 71 -12.27 9.92 10.63
N GLN A 72 -11.72 8.71 10.58
CA GLN A 72 -12.43 7.51 11.01
C GLN A 72 -12.65 7.48 12.53
N PHE A 73 -11.66 7.92 13.31
CA PHE A 73 -11.80 8.06 14.75
C PHE A 73 -12.72 9.21 15.15
N ALA A 74 -12.74 10.31 14.37
CA ALA A 74 -13.69 11.40 14.57
C ALA A 74 -15.14 10.92 14.34
N LEU A 75 -15.38 10.14 13.28
CA LEU A 75 -16.69 9.54 13.01
C LEU A 75 -17.11 8.56 14.13
N PHE A 76 -16.17 7.76 14.62
CA PHE A 76 -16.40 6.89 15.77
C PHE A 76 -16.84 7.69 17.01
N ALA A 77 -16.14 8.77 17.33
CA ALA A 77 -16.49 9.65 18.44
C ALA A 77 -17.88 10.28 18.28
N GLU A 78 -18.22 10.73 17.07
CA GLU A 78 -19.54 11.29 16.74
C GLU A 78 -20.66 10.24 16.93
N ASN A 79 -20.45 9.00 16.49
CA ASN A 79 -21.40 7.92 16.64
C ASN A 79 -21.67 7.58 18.12
N LEU A 80 -20.63 7.59 18.95
CA LEU A 80 -20.79 7.42 20.40
C LEU A 80 -21.63 8.55 21.02
N VAL A 81 -21.39 9.81 20.61
CA VAL A 81 -22.17 10.95 21.08
C VAL A 81 -23.64 10.85 20.66
N LYS A 82 -23.91 10.28 19.47
CA LYS A 82 -25.28 9.98 19.00
C LYS A 82 -25.97 8.85 19.73
N GLY A 83 -25.27 8.16 20.66
CA GLY A 83 -25.81 7.07 21.46
C GLY A 83 -25.65 5.68 20.86
N GLU A 84 -24.79 5.52 19.82
CA GLU A 84 -24.43 4.20 19.29
C GLU A 84 -23.70 3.40 20.38
N LYS A 85 -23.97 2.09 20.47
CA LYS A 85 -23.26 1.23 21.42
C LYS A 85 -21.80 1.10 21.03
N PHE A 86 -20.93 1.06 22.03
CA PHE A 86 -19.48 0.92 21.82
C PHE A 86 -19.12 -0.26 20.90
N GLU A 87 -19.77 -1.41 21.07
CA GLU A 87 -19.52 -2.61 20.28
C GLU A 87 -19.85 -2.39 18.78
N ASP A 88 -20.96 -1.72 18.49
CA ASP A 88 -21.41 -1.44 17.12
C ASP A 88 -20.51 -0.38 16.47
N ALA A 89 -20.21 0.70 17.18
CA ALA A 89 -19.30 1.74 16.75
C ALA A 89 -17.89 1.20 16.48
N LEU A 90 -17.38 0.30 17.32
CA LEU A 90 -16.08 -0.35 17.15
C LEU A 90 -16.08 -1.29 15.94
N THR A 91 -17.18 -2.01 15.72
CA THR A 91 -17.35 -2.85 14.52
C THR A 91 -17.36 -2.03 13.25
N ASN A 92 -18.06 -0.90 13.24
CA ASN A 92 -18.07 0.04 12.11
C ASN A 92 -16.68 0.62 11.85
N LEU A 93 -15.94 0.97 12.88
CA LEU A 93 -14.56 1.44 12.79
C LEU A 93 -13.63 0.37 12.20
N LYS A 94 -13.76 -0.89 12.63
CA LYS A 94 -13.01 -2.04 12.11
C LYS A 94 -13.30 -2.25 10.62
N LEU A 95 -14.54 -2.11 10.18
CA LEU A 95 -14.93 -2.23 8.78
C LEU A 95 -14.39 -1.07 7.93
N ALA A 96 -14.36 0.15 8.48
CA ALA A 96 -13.88 1.33 7.78
C ALA A 96 -12.36 1.28 7.49
N PHE A 97 -11.57 0.72 8.40
CA PHE A 97 -10.14 0.55 8.19
C PHE A 97 -9.81 -0.63 7.30
N ALA A 98 -10.49 -1.75 7.48
CA ALA A 98 -10.33 -2.99 6.71
C ALA A 98 -8.88 -3.49 6.59
N ASP A 99 -8.08 -3.31 7.66
CA ASP A 99 -6.64 -3.55 7.74
C ASP A 99 -6.31 -4.59 8.82
N PRO A 100 -5.33 -5.52 8.61
CA PRO A 100 -4.99 -6.56 9.58
C PRO A 100 -4.55 -6.05 10.95
N ILE A 101 -3.87 -4.88 11.00
CA ILE A 101 -3.40 -4.28 12.25
C ILE A 101 -4.59 -3.73 13.03
N SER A 102 -5.49 -3.00 12.34
CA SER A 102 -6.71 -2.48 12.93
C SER A 102 -7.59 -3.60 13.47
N ASP A 103 -7.69 -4.72 12.75
CA ASP A 103 -8.46 -5.88 13.21
C ASP A 103 -7.94 -6.41 14.54
N GLN A 104 -6.62 -6.58 14.69
CA GLN A 104 -6.00 -7.05 15.95
C GLN A 104 -6.18 -6.04 17.09
N LEU A 105 -5.98 -4.75 16.81
CA LEU A 105 -6.17 -3.69 17.78
C LEU A 105 -7.59 -3.66 18.31
N PHE A 106 -8.58 -3.62 17.42
CA PHE A 106 -9.98 -3.47 17.83
C PHE A 106 -10.52 -4.72 18.50
N GLU A 107 -10.10 -5.93 18.09
CA GLU A 107 -10.41 -7.15 18.82
C GLU A 107 -9.80 -7.12 20.24
N THR A 108 -8.55 -6.71 20.38
CA THR A 108 -7.90 -6.58 21.69
C THR A 108 -8.67 -5.61 22.60
N LEU A 109 -9.07 -4.46 22.06
CA LEU A 109 -9.83 -3.45 22.81
C LEU A 109 -11.27 -3.91 23.13
N TYR A 110 -11.91 -4.64 22.22
CA TYR A 110 -13.21 -5.24 22.45
C TYR A 110 -13.19 -6.22 23.62
N PHE A 111 -12.23 -7.16 23.62
CA PHE A 111 -12.07 -8.10 24.73
C PHE A 111 -11.68 -7.42 26.03
N ALA A 112 -10.84 -6.38 25.96
CA ALA A 112 -10.48 -5.59 27.13
C ALA A 112 -11.66 -4.84 27.75
N ALA A 113 -12.54 -4.28 26.92
CA ALA A 113 -13.75 -3.62 27.38
C ALA A 113 -14.75 -4.60 28.02
N LYS A 114 -14.84 -5.82 27.48
CA LYS A 114 -15.81 -6.84 27.93
C LYS A 114 -15.36 -7.64 29.16
N PHE A 115 -14.08 -7.99 29.24
CA PHE A 115 -13.55 -8.91 30.25
C PHE A 115 -12.57 -8.24 31.22
N GLY A 116 -12.29 -6.96 31.07
CA GLY A 116 -11.38 -6.20 31.91
C GLY A 116 -10.00 -5.98 31.30
N SER A 117 -9.36 -4.89 31.73
CA SER A 117 -8.18 -4.33 31.06
C SER A 117 -6.84 -4.69 31.71
N LYS A 118 -6.78 -5.63 32.66
CA LYS A 118 -5.58 -5.87 33.50
C LYS A 118 -4.25 -6.03 32.72
N ASN A 119 -4.30 -6.60 31.51
CA ASN A 119 -3.11 -6.81 30.67
C ASN A 119 -3.16 -6.07 29.34
N THR A 120 -4.17 -5.25 29.09
CA THR A 120 -4.39 -4.59 27.80
C THR A 120 -3.21 -3.75 27.37
N ILE A 121 -2.67 -2.93 28.27
CA ILE A 121 -1.50 -2.07 27.99
C ILE A 121 -0.29 -2.91 27.57
N LYS A 122 -0.06 -4.07 28.21
CA LYS A 122 1.04 -4.97 27.85
C LYS A 122 0.85 -5.51 26.44
N VAL A 123 -0.34 -6.02 26.12
CA VAL A 123 -0.67 -6.56 24.79
C VAL A 123 -0.58 -5.49 23.70
N LEU A 124 -1.07 -4.26 23.98
CA LEU A 124 -0.96 -3.15 23.05
C LEU A 124 0.49 -2.74 22.81
N ARG A 125 1.36 -2.82 23.83
CA ARG A 125 2.78 -2.54 23.69
C ARG A 125 3.49 -3.58 22.83
N GLU A 126 3.22 -4.86 23.07
CA GLU A 126 3.71 -5.95 22.21
C GLU A 126 3.24 -5.80 20.76
N LEU A 127 1.99 -5.38 20.56
CA LEU A 127 1.46 -5.07 19.22
C LEU A 127 2.17 -3.86 18.59
N SER A 128 2.43 -2.78 19.35
CA SER A 128 3.17 -1.61 18.86
C SER A 128 4.59 -1.96 18.45
N GLU A 129 5.30 -2.75 19.25
CA GLU A 129 6.65 -3.23 18.93
C GLU A 129 6.64 -4.10 17.65
N TYR A 130 5.69 -5.03 17.53
CA TYR A 130 5.54 -5.86 16.34
C TYR A 130 5.28 -5.03 15.08
N VAL A 131 4.34 -4.08 15.15
CA VAL A 131 3.98 -3.22 14.02
C VAL A 131 5.15 -2.34 13.61
N SER A 132 5.86 -1.76 14.57
CA SER A 132 7.04 -0.93 14.32
C SER A 132 8.17 -1.73 13.67
N ALA A 133 8.41 -2.96 14.13
CA ALA A 133 9.40 -3.85 13.54
C ALA A 133 9.02 -4.27 12.11
N ASP A 134 7.75 -4.63 11.85
CA ASP A 134 7.25 -4.99 10.51
C ASP A 134 7.38 -3.81 9.52
N LEU A 135 7.02 -2.59 9.97
CA LEU A 135 7.15 -1.39 9.15
C LEU A 135 8.61 -1.06 8.82
N SER A 136 9.51 -1.17 9.80
CA SER A 136 10.94 -0.95 9.62
C SER A 136 11.53 -1.95 8.64
N LEU A 137 11.17 -3.23 8.77
CA LEU A 137 11.60 -4.28 7.84
C LEU A 137 11.09 -4.02 6.41
N ARG A 138 9.82 -3.63 6.26
CA ARG A 138 9.23 -3.27 4.95
C ARG A 138 9.93 -2.07 4.34
N ALA A 139 10.27 -1.05 5.13
CA ALA A 139 11.00 0.12 4.67
C ALA A 139 12.40 -0.26 4.18
N GLU A 140 13.15 -1.09 4.94
CA GLU A 140 14.46 -1.57 4.54
C GLU A 140 14.41 -2.38 3.23
N ILE A 141 13.47 -3.31 3.12
CA ILE A 141 13.25 -4.07 1.90
C ILE A 141 12.94 -3.12 0.73
N HIS A 142 12.09 -2.11 0.93
CA HIS A 142 11.72 -1.17 -0.12
C HIS A 142 12.90 -0.34 -0.63
N ILE A 143 13.79 0.08 0.27
CA ILE A 143 15.04 0.79 -0.08
C ILE A 143 15.96 -0.11 -0.89
N ARG A 144 16.20 -1.35 -0.45
CA ARG A 144 17.05 -2.31 -1.16
C ARG A 144 16.51 -2.65 -2.54
N PHE A 145 15.20 -2.94 -2.65
CA PHE A 145 14.55 -3.19 -3.94
C PHE A 145 14.49 -1.96 -4.85
N GLY A 146 14.35 -0.76 -4.29
CA GLY A 146 14.39 0.49 -5.04
C GLY A 146 15.71 0.65 -5.81
N TRP A 147 16.82 0.32 -5.17
CA TRP A 147 18.16 0.38 -5.79
C TRP A 147 18.31 -0.64 -6.93
N ILE A 148 17.88 -1.88 -6.70
CA ILE A 148 17.88 -2.95 -7.72
C ILE A 148 17.02 -2.55 -8.92
N LYS A 149 15.82 -1.99 -8.69
CA LYS A 149 14.90 -1.54 -9.73
C LYS A 149 15.50 -0.42 -10.57
N ASN A 150 16.16 0.56 -9.94
CA ASN A 150 16.81 1.66 -10.66
C ASN A 150 17.98 1.16 -11.51
N SER A 151 18.80 0.25 -10.98
CA SER A 151 19.88 -0.40 -11.74
C SER A 151 19.35 -1.21 -12.92
N ALA A 152 18.25 -1.95 -12.73
CA ALA A 152 17.61 -2.71 -13.80
C ALA A 152 17.01 -1.81 -14.89
N ASN A 153 16.41 -0.66 -14.51
CA ASN A 153 15.92 0.33 -15.46
C ASN A 153 17.06 0.90 -16.32
N LEU A 154 18.20 1.20 -15.69
CA LEU A 154 19.38 1.68 -16.40
C LEU A 154 19.92 0.62 -17.37
N ALA A 155 20.02 -0.64 -16.91
CA ALA A 155 20.45 -1.76 -17.74
C ALA A 155 19.49 -2.02 -18.92
N ALA A 156 18.18 -1.83 -18.72
CA ALA A 156 17.19 -1.97 -19.79
C ALA A 156 17.28 -0.86 -20.86
N LEU A 157 17.82 0.31 -20.51
CA LEU A 157 18.06 1.41 -21.46
C LEU A 157 19.32 1.21 -22.33
N ALA A 158 20.32 0.47 -21.85
CA ALA A 158 21.60 0.30 -22.51
C ALA A 158 21.48 -0.24 -23.96
N PRO A 159 20.69 -1.31 -24.25
CA PRO A 159 20.51 -1.78 -25.65
C PRO A 159 19.90 -0.73 -26.57
N TRP A 160 19.01 0.12 -26.05
CA TRP A 160 18.33 1.16 -26.82
C TRP A 160 19.27 2.31 -27.16
N ILE A 161 20.14 2.70 -26.22
CA ILE A 161 21.20 3.70 -26.47
C ILE A 161 22.17 3.16 -27.52
N LEU A 162 22.60 1.89 -27.39
CA LEU A 162 23.46 1.26 -28.38
C LEU A 162 22.81 1.20 -29.76
N PHE A 163 21.52 0.87 -29.82
CA PHE A 163 20.74 0.88 -31.06
C PHE A 163 20.70 2.26 -31.70
N LEU A 164 20.48 3.33 -30.90
CA LEU A 164 20.48 4.70 -31.42
C LEU A 164 21.83 5.09 -32.03
N ILE A 165 22.94 4.71 -31.37
CA ILE A 165 24.30 4.95 -31.83
C ILE A 165 24.55 4.16 -33.12
N LEU A 166 24.20 2.89 -33.18
CA LEU A 166 24.41 2.05 -34.37
C LEU A 166 23.57 2.53 -35.56
N ARG A 167 22.38 3.07 -35.32
CA ARG A 167 21.53 3.64 -36.40
C ARG A 167 22.17 4.81 -37.12
N THR A 168 23.18 5.48 -36.55
CA THR A 168 23.91 6.56 -37.22
C THR A 168 24.89 6.05 -38.27
N GLN A 169 25.25 4.75 -38.24
CA GLN A 169 26.16 4.14 -39.22
C GLN A 169 25.35 3.59 -40.40
N GLU A 170 25.77 3.95 -41.62
CA GLU A 170 25.05 3.55 -42.85
C GLU A 170 24.92 2.04 -43.03
N ASN A 171 25.99 1.29 -42.73
CA ASN A 171 25.99 -0.17 -42.84
C ASN A 171 25.01 -0.84 -41.88
N ALA A 172 24.90 -0.36 -40.66
CA ALA A 172 23.96 -0.87 -39.67
C ALA A 172 22.51 -0.50 -40.04
N LYS A 173 22.27 0.71 -40.55
CA LYS A 173 20.99 1.15 -41.06
C LYS A 173 20.42 0.23 -42.15
N ALA A 174 21.26 -0.20 -43.08
CA ALA A 174 20.87 -1.14 -44.14
C ALA A 174 20.48 -2.53 -43.56
N ALA A 175 21.22 -3.01 -42.58
CA ALA A 175 20.94 -4.29 -41.93
C ALA A 175 19.61 -4.28 -41.14
N TYR A 176 19.26 -3.17 -40.46
CA TYR A 176 18.00 -3.03 -39.73
C TYR A 176 16.76 -2.88 -40.62
N LEU A 177 16.93 -2.46 -41.89
CA LEU A 177 15.83 -2.39 -42.85
C LEU A 177 15.48 -3.77 -43.43
N GLN A 178 16.36 -4.77 -43.31
CA GLN A 178 16.08 -6.12 -43.78
C GLN A 178 15.05 -6.83 -42.85
N PRO A 179 14.25 -7.76 -43.37
CA PRO A 179 13.26 -8.50 -42.58
C PRO A 179 13.84 -9.17 -41.35
N THR A 180 15.05 -9.70 -41.46
CA THR A 180 15.78 -10.36 -40.32
C THR A 180 16.14 -9.35 -39.24
N GLY A 181 16.58 -8.13 -39.59
CA GLY A 181 16.87 -7.07 -38.62
C GLY A 181 15.63 -6.59 -37.88
N GLN A 182 14.49 -6.50 -38.56
CA GLN A 182 13.20 -6.14 -37.94
C GLN A 182 12.73 -7.20 -36.96
N LEU A 183 12.88 -8.51 -37.28
CA LEU A 183 12.54 -9.60 -36.37
C LEU A 183 13.38 -9.58 -35.10
N ILE A 184 14.68 -9.32 -35.21
CA ILE A 184 15.59 -9.21 -34.05
C ILE A 184 15.16 -8.04 -33.15
N MET A 185 14.79 -6.90 -33.73
CA MET A 185 14.31 -5.76 -32.94
C MET A 185 13.00 -6.06 -32.20
N ILE A 186 12.01 -6.67 -32.88
CA ILE A 186 10.75 -7.05 -32.24
C ILE A 186 11.01 -8.04 -31.10
N PHE A 187 11.87 -9.03 -31.31
CA PHE A 187 12.25 -9.99 -30.29
C PHE A 187 12.91 -9.30 -29.08
N GLY A 188 13.82 -8.36 -29.32
CA GLY A 188 14.47 -7.58 -28.25
C GLY A 188 13.46 -6.77 -27.42
N VAL A 189 12.48 -6.10 -28.06
CA VAL A 189 11.40 -5.39 -27.37
C VAL A 189 10.57 -6.35 -26.50
N VAL A 190 10.14 -7.46 -27.09
CA VAL A 190 9.31 -8.46 -26.39
C VAL A 190 10.07 -9.06 -25.22
N ALA A 191 11.33 -9.42 -25.39
CA ALA A 191 12.17 -9.95 -24.32
C ALA A 191 12.35 -8.94 -23.16
N THR A 192 12.58 -7.66 -23.49
CA THR A 192 12.70 -6.60 -22.48
C THR A 192 11.38 -6.39 -21.71
N LEU A 193 10.24 -6.43 -22.38
CA LEU A 193 8.93 -6.32 -21.76
C LEU A 193 8.65 -7.51 -20.83
N ILE A 194 8.93 -8.74 -21.26
CA ILE A 194 8.76 -9.94 -20.44
C ILE A 194 9.63 -9.87 -19.19
N ALA A 195 10.92 -9.52 -19.35
CA ALA A 195 11.85 -9.37 -18.23
C ALA A 195 11.36 -8.32 -17.23
N TYR A 196 10.86 -7.17 -17.70
CA TYR A 196 10.33 -6.12 -16.85
C TYR A 196 9.06 -6.55 -16.09
N LEU A 197 8.14 -7.26 -16.76
CA LEU A 197 6.94 -7.80 -16.12
C LEU A 197 7.27 -8.84 -15.04
N TRP A 198 8.23 -9.72 -15.32
CA TRP A 198 8.69 -10.72 -14.34
C TRP A 198 9.34 -10.06 -13.13
N MET A 199 10.23 -9.11 -13.35
CA MET A 199 10.87 -8.35 -12.27
C MET A 199 9.83 -7.65 -11.38
N SER A 200 8.82 -7.01 -11.98
CA SER A 200 7.77 -6.34 -11.24
C SER A 200 6.85 -7.30 -10.47
N LYS A 201 6.70 -8.54 -10.93
CA LYS A 201 5.93 -9.59 -10.26
C LYS A 201 6.68 -10.17 -9.06
N ILE A 202 7.98 -10.41 -9.21
CA ILE A 202 8.86 -10.95 -8.15
C ILE A 202 9.05 -9.91 -7.02
N ALA A 203 9.11 -8.62 -7.36
CA ALA A 203 9.28 -7.53 -6.40
C ALA A 203 8.05 -7.25 -5.52
N LYS A 204 6.90 -7.91 -5.74
CA LYS A 204 5.70 -7.73 -4.93
C LYS A 204 5.79 -8.55 -3.65
N LEU A 205 5.91 -7.87 -2.50
CA LEU A 205 5.76 -8.49 -1.19
C LEU A 205 4.34 -9.04 -1.00
N PRO A 206 4.17 -10.22 -0.40
CA PRO A 206 2.86 -10.73 -0.06
C PRO A 206 2.17 -9.80 0.93
N LYS A 207 0.90 -9.47 0.66
CA LYS A 207 0.06 -8.72 1.62
C LYS A 207 -0.32 -9.68 2.76
N SER A 208 -0.24 -9.22 4.01
CA SER A 208 -0.74 -9.96 5.16
C SER A 208 -2.26 -10.21 4.99
N LYS A 209 -2.68 -11.47 5.20
CA LYS A 209 -4.09 -11.83 5.11
C LYS A 209 -4.83 -11.37 6.37
N ARG A 210 -6.05 -10.83 6.21
CA ARG A 210 -6.93 -10.54 7.34
C ARG A 210 -7.41 -11.85 7.97
N LEU A 211 -7.10 -12.06 9.25
CA LEU A 211 -7.44 -13.29 9.97
C LEU A 211 -8.88 -13.24 10.55
N PHE A 212 -9.40 -12.04 10.85
CA PHE A 212 -10.65 -11.85 11.57
C PHE A 212 -11.86 -11.47 10.71
N THR A 213 -11.78 -11.67 9.39
CA THR A 213 -12.89 -11.34 8.47
C THR A 213 -14.11 -12.24 8.65
N MET A 214 -13.93 -13.47 9.17
CA MET A 214 -15.01 -14.47 9.24
C MET A 214 -15.98 -14.28 10.40
N GLN A 215 -15.64 -13.53 11.45
CA GLN A 215 -16.53 -13.38 12.61
C GLN A 215 -17.70 -12.42 12.39
N ILE A 216 -17.63 -11.56 11.38
CA ILE A 216 -18.69 -10.57 11.08
C ILE A 216 -19.83 -11.19 10.26
N LEU A 217 -19.58 -12.30 9.54
CA LEU A 217 -20.58 -12.97 8.66
C LEU A 217 -21.36 -14.11 9.36
N ALA A 218 -21.07 -14.38 10.63
CA ALA A 218 -21.67 -15.49 11.40
C ALA A 218 -22.70 -15.04 12.44
N LYS A 219 -23.34 -13.88 12.26
CA LYS A 219 -24.44 -13.40 13.11
C LYS A 219 -25.68 -13.10 12.31
#